data_5df42ffdbc4d3abea82da6add787b901
#
_entry.id   5df42ffdbc4d3abea82da6add787b901
#
_cell.length_a   1.000
_cell.length_b   1.000
_cell.length_c   1.000
_cell.angle_alpha   90.00
_cell.angle_beta   90.00
_cell.angle_gamma   90.00
#
_symmetry.space_group_name_H-M   'P 1'
#
loop_
_entity.id
_entity.type
_entity.pdbx_description
1 polymer ?
#
loop_
_entity_poly.entity_id
_entity_poly.type
_entity_poly.pdbx_seq_one_letter_code
_entity_poly.pdbx_strand_id
1 'polypeptide(L)'
;MKKQKKARKHKAKTLKKQFKKVLTVKEDVKGYKPTPMVVLHWYRRLNQMLFGNRLPSVEIYIKKLHHDWGRCVADWDNRQCRKGTYNQRVIPYDQADVFYRIELHCKFPKWKDFIETLAHEMVHLYQMTVLKDPYSNHNANFYAFVPKFKSAGLRLYR
;
A
#
# COMPACT_ATOMS: atom_id res chain seq x y z
N MET A 1 3.33 -14.23 24.92
CA MET A 1 3.56 -14.10 23.46
C MET A 1 2.62 -14.97 22.60
N LYS A 2 2.46 -16.26 22.84
CA LYS A 2 1.57 -17.15 22.02
C LYS A 2 0.11 -16.69 22.00
N LYS A 3 -0.47 -16.27 23.15
CA LYS A 3 -1.87 -15.78 23.25
C LYS A 3 -2.09 -14.49 22.42
N GLN A 4 -1.15 -13.53 22.43
CA GLN A 4 -1.27 -12.30 21.64
C GLN A 4 -1.19 -12.55 20.13
N LYS A 5 -0.29 -13.47 19.69
CA LYS A 5 -0.22 -13.86 18.26
C LYS A 5 -1.52 -14.54 17.80
N LYS A 6 -2.13 -15.38 18.64
CA LYS A 6 -3.41 -16.05 18.35
C LYS A 6 -4.55 -15.04 18.25
N ALA A 7 -4.65 -14.08 19.18
CA ALA A 7 -5.65 -13.00 19.16
C ALA A 7 -5.50 -12.09 17.91
N ARG A 8 -4.28 -11.71 17.54
CA ARG A 8 -4.02 -10.93 16.32
C ARG A 8 -4.43 -11.66 15.04
N LYS A 9 -4.12 -12.97 14.93
CA LYS A 9 -4.55 -13.81 13.80
C LYS A 9 -6.08 -13.93 13.71
N HIS A 10 -6.76 -14.09 14.84
CA HIS A 10 -8.21 -14.16 14.90
C HIS A 10 -8.84 -12.84 14.45
N LYS A 11 -8.34 -11.70 14.94
CA LYS A 11 -8.81 -10.37 14.53
C LYS A 11 -8.63 -10.14 13.04
N ALA A 12 -7.48 -10.49 12.48
CA ALA A 12 -7.22 -10.36 11.04
C ALA A 12 -8.17 -11.24 10.20
N LYS A 13 -8.45 -12.46 10.65
CA LYS A 13 -9.40 -13.37 9.99
C LYS A 13 -10.83 -12.80 10.00
N THR A 14 -11.26 -12.21 11.11
CA THR A 14 -12.56 -11.54 11.25
C THR A 14 -12.67 -10.35 10.33
N LEU A 15 -11.64 -9.50 10.28
CA LEU A 15 -11.58 -8.34 9.38
C LEU A 15 -11.66 -8.75 7.91
N LYS A 16 -10.95 -9.80 7.50
CA LYS A 16 -11.04 -10.34 6.14
C LYS A 16 -12.44 -10.83 5.79
N LYS A 17 -13.11 -11.49 6.74
CA LYS A 17 -14.49 -11.97 6.55
C LYS A 17 -15.48 -10.80 6.37
N GLN A 18 -15.33 -9.75 7.18
CA GLN A 18 -16.14 -8.52 7.08
C GLN A 18 -15.86 -7.80 5.76
N PHE A 19 -14.58 -7.69 5.39
CA PHE A 19 -14.16 -7.05 4.13
C PHE A 19 -14.74 -7.77 2.91
N LYS A 20 -14.71 -9.11 2.86
CA LYS A 20 -15.30 -9.88 1.76
C LYS A 20 -16.78 -9.61 1.57
N LYS A 21 -17.55 -9.39 2.65
CA LYS A 21 -18.95 -8.98 2.56
C LYS A 21 -19.09 -7.61 1.90
N VAL A 22 -18.29 -6.65 2.30
CA VAL A 22 -18.28 -5.30 1.69
C VAL A 22 -17.86 -5.38 0.22
N LEU A 23 -16.84 -6.17 -0.08
CA LEU A 23 -16.37 -6.38 -1.45
C LEU A 23 -17.48 -6.93 -2.35
N THR A 24 -18.21 -7.94 -1.91
CA THR A 24 -19.35 -8.52 -2.67
C THR A 24 -20.42 -7.48 -2.98
N VAL A 25 -20.68 -6.55 -2.07
CA VAL A 25 -21.69 -5.49 -2.26
C VAL A 25 -21.19 -4.38 -3.18
N LYS A 26 -19.90 -4.05 -3.12
CA LYS A 26 -19.33 -2.84 -3.77
C LYS A 26 -18.44 -3.12 -4.96
N GLU A 27 -18.05 -4.36 -5.24
CA GLU A 27 -17.02 -4.64 -6.24
C GLU A 27 -17.31 -4.06 -7.62
N ASP A 28 -18.58 -3.99 -8.00
CA ASP A 28 -19.04 -3.49 -9.30
C ASP A 28 -19.54 -2.04 -9.30
N VAL A 29 -19.43 -1.33 -8.19
CA VAL A 29 -19.79 0.10 -8.15
C VAL A 29 -18.91 0.88 -9.11
N LYS A 30 -19.52 1.43 -10.16
CA LYS A 30 -18.83 2.12 -11.26
C LYS A 30 -18.60 3.60 -10.96
N GLY A 31 -17.58 4.16 -11.60
CA GLY A 31 -17.30 5.60 -11.55
C GLY A 31 -16.99 6.11 -10.14
N TYR A 32 -16.22 5.35 -9.38
CA TYR A 32 -15.95 5.64 -7.98
C TYR A 32 -14.96 6.80 -7.79
N LYS A 33 -15.32 7.77 -6.96
CA LYS A 33 -14.47 8.90 -6.57
C LYS A 33 -14.13 8.78 -5.08
N PRO A 34 -12.90 8.41 -4.71
CA PRO A 34 -12.51 8.32 -3.31
C PRO A 34 -12.45 9.71 -2.65
N THR A 35 -12.80 9.76 -1.37
CA THR A 35 -12.61 10.95 -0.53
C THR A 35 -11.45 10.73 0.45
N PRO A 36 -10.83 11.79 1.00
CA PRO A 36 -9.75 11.65 1.98
C PRO A 36 -10.12 10.78 3.19
N MET A 37 -11.33 10.93 3.72
CA MET A 37 -11.80 10.11 4.85
C MET A 37 -11.94 8.64 4.49
N VAL A 38 -12.47 8.33 3.31
CA VAL A 38 -12.62 6.95 2.82
C VAL A 38 -11.26 6.30 2.58
N VAL A 39 -10.33 7.04 1.98
CA VAL A 39 -8.96 6.55 1.76
C VAL A 39 -8.28 6.23 3.09
N LEU A 40 -8.36 7.13 4.07
CA LEU A 40 -7.77 6.91 5.41
C LEU A 40 -8.41 5.71 6.12
N HIS A 41 -9.73 5.56 6.03
CA HIS A 41 -10.45 4.42 6.59
C HIS A 41 -9.93 3.09 6.00
N TRP A 42 -9.83 2.99 4.68
CA TRP A 42 -9.37 1.77 4.02
C TRP A 42 -7.89 1.54 4.17
N TYR A 43 -7.07 2.59 4.21
CA TYR A 43 -5.65 2.46 4.55
C TYR A 43 -5.46 1.77 5.90
N ARG A 44 -6.16 2.21 6.93
CA ARG A 44 -6.11 1.61 8.28
C ARG A 44 -6.61 0.16 8.27
N ARG A 45 -7.72 -0.11 7.59
CA ARG A 45 -8.29 -1.47 7.50
C ARG A 45 -7.36 -2.43 6.75
N LEU A 46 -6.84 -2.02 5.62
CA LEU A 46 -5.89 -2.82 4.83
C LEU A 46 -4.58 -3.03 5.60
N ASN A 47 -4.09 -2.03 6.32
CA ASN A 47 -2.90 -2.16 7.15
C ASN A 47 -3.09 -3.24 8.23
N GLN A 48 -4.22 -3.25 8.91
CA GLN A 48 -4.56 -4.30 9.89
C GLN A 48 -4.71 -5.68 9.24
N MET A 49 -5.36 -5.74 8.09
CA MET A 49 -5.76 -6.99 7.45
C MET A 49 -4.63 -7.67 6.69
N LEU A 50 -3.80 -6.89 5.98
CA LEU A 50 -2.78 -7.40 5.06
C LEU A 50 -1.34 -7.20 5.56
N PHE A 51 -1.09 -6.17 6.37
CA PHE A 51 0.27 -5.76 6.75
C PHE A 51 0.56 -5.84 8.26
N GLY A 52 -0.36 -6.37 9.03
CA GLY A 52 -0.18 -6.56 10.49
C GLY A 52 0.03 -5.26 11.26
N ASN A 53 -0.52 -4.14 10.79
CA ASN A 53 -0.32 -2.79 11.32
C ASN A 53 1.14 -2.30 11.27
N ARG A 54 1.95 -2.84 10.38
CA ARG A 54 3.38 -2.50 10.29
C ARG A 54 3.68 -1.27 9.44
N LEU A 55 2.70 -0.79 8.65
CA LEU A 55 2.89 0.41 7.84
C LEU A 55 2.74 1.67 8.68
N PRO A 56 3.62 2.67 8.47
CA PRO A 56 3.52 3.97 9.14
C PRO A 56 2.34 4.78 8.59
N SER A 57 1.94 5.83 9.33
CA SER A 57 1.10 6.86 8.76
C SER A 57 1.87 7.62 7.68
N VAL A 58 1.25 7.81 6.52
CA VAL A 58 1.80 8.58 5.40
C VAL A 58 0.75 9.52 4.85
N GLU A 59 1.20 10.57 4.18
CA GLU A 59 0.31 11.44 3.43
C GLU A 59 -0.20 10.71 2.18
N ILE A 60 -1.50 10.81 1.93
CA ILE A 60 -2.14 10.24 0.75
C ILE A 60 -2.87 11.34 0.02
N TYR A 61 -2.42 11.62 -1.20
CA TYR A 61 -2.99 12.66 -2.06
C TYR A 61 -3.92 12.03 -3.10
N ILE A 62 -5.08 12.66 -3.27
CA ILE A 62 -6.04 12.33 -4.33
C ILE A 62 -5.92 13.42 -5.38
N LYS A 63 -5.46 13.05 -6.58
CA LYS A 63 -5.25 14.01 -7.66
C LYS A 63 -5.38 13.33 -9.03
N LYS A 64 -5.57 14.12 -10.08
CA LYS A 64 -5.56 13.59 -11.43
C LYS A 64 -4.14 13.11 -11.78
N LEU A 65 -3.99 11.81 -12.02
CA LEU A 65 -2.78 11.20 -12.55
C LEU A 65 -2.96 10.94 -14.05
N HIS A 66 -1.89 11.09 -14.84
CA HIS A 66 -2.00 11.00 -16.30
C HIS A 66 -1.76 9.59 -16.84
N HIS A 67 -0.90 8.81 -16.19
CA HIS A 67 -0.49 7.49 -16.68
C HIS A 67 -0.76 6.35 -15.67
N ASP A 68 -0.95 6.69 -14.41
CA ASP A 68 -1.07 5.74 -13.31
C ASP A 68 -2.41 5.90 -12.59
N TRP A 69 -2.88 4.83 -11.97
CA TRP A 69 -4.02 4.87 -11.05
C TRP A 69 -3.59 5.19 -9.62
N GLY A 70 -2.34 4.90 -9.28
CA GLY A 70 -1.70 5.20 -8.02
C GLY A 70 -0.20 5.12 -8.13
N ARG A 71 0.49 5.70 -7.15
CA ARG A 71 1.93 5.53 -6.98
C ARG A 71 2.35 5.75 -5.54
N CYS A 72 3.36 5.00 -5.10
CA CYS A 72 4.04 5.22 -3.84
C CYS A 72 5.38 5.89 -4.13
N VAL A 73 5.60 7.05 -3.53
CA VAL A 73 6.77 7.89 -3.81
C VAL A 73 7.65 7.97 -2.58
N ALA A 74 8.94 7.77 -2.77
CA ALA A 74 9.97 8.04 -1.79
C ALA A 74 10.76 9.27 -2.23
N ASP A 75 10.88 10.25 -1.34
CA ASP A 75 11.66 11.47 -1.55
C ASP A 75 12.78 11.58 -0.51
N TRP A 76 13.90 12.13 -0.90
CA TRP A 76 15.03 12.42 -0.03
C TRP A 76 15.84 13.60 -0.55
N ASP A 77 16.66 14.18 0.32
CA ASP A 77 17.58 15.26 -0.07
C ASP A 77 18.91 14.67 -0.59
N ASN A 78 19.20 14.84 -1.85
CA ASN A 78 20.42 14.33 -2.48
C ASN A 78 21.71 14.93 -1.89
N ARG A 79 21.63 16.11 -1.25
CA ARG A 79 22.77 16.74 -0.57
C ARG A 79 23.25 15.93 0.64
N GLN A 80 22.41 15.07 1.21
CA GLN A 80 22.78 14.16 2.28
C GLN A 80 23.57 12.94 1.77
N CYS A 81 23.47 12.64 0.48
CA CYS A 81 24.15 11.50 -0.12
C CYS A 81 25.62 11.83 -0.39
N ARG A 82 26.49 10.83 -0.22
CA ARG A 82 27.90 10.96 -0.57
C ARG A 82 28.06 11.27 -2.06
N LYS A 83 28.97 12.20 -2.37
CA LYS A 83 29.25 12.61 -3.74
C LYS A 83 29.63 11.38 -4.60
N GLY A 84 29.00 11.23 -5.75
CA GLY A 84 29.23 10.13 -6.69
C GLY A 84 28.49 8.82 -6.40
N THR A 85 27.73 8.74 -5.30
CA THR A 85 26.95 7.53 -4.94
C THR A 85 25.46 7.64 -5.28
N TYR A 86 25.00 8.83 -5.68
CA TYR A 86 23.61 9.05 -5.99
C TYR A 86 23.16 8.28 -7.23
N ASN A 87 22.11 7.47 -7.06
CA ASN A 87 21.43 6.75 -8.14
C ASN A 87 19.92 6.86 -7.91
N GLN A 88 19.20 7.42 -8.87
CA GLN A 88 17.73 7.60 -8.79
C GLN A 88 16.94 6.29 -8.66
N ARG A 89 17.54 5.15 -9.00
CA ARG A 89 16.90 3.83 -8.92
C ARG A 89 17.09 3.14 -7.58
N VAL A 90 17.95 3.65 -6.73
CA VAL A 90 18.31 3.05 -5.44
C VAL A 90 18.00 4.02 -4.32
N ILE A 91 17.16 3.62 -3.39
CA ILE A 91 16.78 4.46 -2.24
C ILE A 91 17.93 4.45 -1.23
N PRO A 92 18.51 5.63 -0.90
CA PRO A 92 19.70 5.72 -0.05
C PRO A 92 19.33 5.75 1.45
N TYR A 93 18.78 4.64 1.98
CA TYR A 93 18.34 4.57 3.37
C TYR A 93 19.44 4.83 4.40
N ASP A 94 20.70 4.52 4.07
CA ASP A 94 21.87 4.67 4.93
C ASP A 94 22.51 6.06 4.86
N GLN A 95 22.07 6.93 3.95
CA GLN A 95 22.69 8.23 3.70
C GLN A 95 21.75 9.42 3.91
N ALA A 96 20.45 9.24 3.70
CA ALA A 96 19.47 10.31 3.75
C ALA A 96 18.21 9.91 4.50
N ASP A 97 17.53 10.90 5.08
CA ASP A 97 16.16 10.73 5.54
C ASP A 97 15.23 10.56 4.34
N VAL A 98 14.43 9.51 4.37
CA VAL A 98 13.50 9.19 3.29
C VAL A 98 12.08 9.45 3.75
N PHE A 99 11.35 10.21 2.96
CA PHE A 99 9.95 10.57 3.18
C PHE A 99 9.06 9.85 2.17
N TYR A 100 7.91 9.41 2.61
CA TYR A 100 7.00 8.60 1.78
C TYR A 100 5.65 9.27 1.65
N ARG A 101 5.04 9.11 0.47
CA ARG A 101 3.64 9.45 0.23
C ARG A 101 3.02 8.49 -0.76
N ILE A 102 1.71 8.37 -0.71
CA ILE A 102 0.91 7.68 -1.72
C ILE A 102 0.10 8.71 -2.49
N GLU A 103 0.04 8.58 -3.78
CA GLU A 103 -0.81 9.38 -4.66
C GLU A 103 -1.80 8.45 -5.35
N LEU A 104 -3.08 8.80 -5.33
CA LEU A 104 -4.17 8.05 -5.95
C LEU A 104 -4.89 8.90 -6.98
N HIS A 105 -5.32 8.27 -8.06
CA HIS A 105 -6.17 8.95 -9.05
C HIS A 105 -7.50 9.37 -8.42
N CYS A 106 -8.04 10.49 -8.88
CA CYS A 106 -9.26 11.08 -8.33
C CYS A 106 -10.55 10.34 -8.72
N LYS A 107 -10.50 9.44 -9.71
CA LYS A 107 -11.65 8.64 -10.17
C LYS A 107 -11.19 7.27 -10.64
N PHE A 108 -11.89 6.24 -10.23
CA PHE A 108 -11.63 4.85 -10.64
C PHE A 108 -12.81 4.28 -11.43
N PRO A 109 -12.56 3.34 -12.36
CA PRO A 109 -13.64 2.68 -13.10
C PRO A 109 -14.63 1.98 -12.17
N LYS A 110 -14.11 1.29 -11.14
CA LYS A 110 -14.89 0.58 -10.12
C LYS A 110 -14.33 0.85 -8.72
N TRP A 111 -15.15 0.67 -7.70
CA TRP A 111 -14.71 0.74 -6.31
C TRP A 111 -13.62 -0.29 -5.99
N LYS A 112 -13.72 -1.50 -6.56
CA LYS A 112 -12.72 -2.55 -6.38
C LYS A 112 -11.36 -2.13 -6.93
N ASP A 113 -11.31 -1.43 -8.06
CA ASP A 113 -10.07 -0.90 -8.63
C ASP A 113 -9.39 0.09 -7.70
N PHE A 114 -10.17 0.95 -7.03
CA PHE A 114 -9.66 1.85 -6.00
C PHE A 114 -8.98 1.09 -4.85
N ILE A 115 -9.65 0.08 -4.29
CA ILE A 115 -9.13 -0.71 -3.18
C ILE A 115 -7.88 -1.50 -3.59
N GLU A 116 -7.91 -2.14 -4.76
CA GLU A 116 -6.77 -2.91 -5.27
C GLU A 116 -5.58 -2.00 -5.56
N THR A 117 -5.79 -0.79 -6.08
CA THR A 117 -4.74 0.20 -6.29
C THR A 117 -4.14 0.69 -4.97
N LEU A 118 -4.98 1.08 -4.01
CA LEU A 118 -4.49 1.50 -2.68
C LEU A 118 -3.64 0.40 -2.03
N ALA A 119 -4.13 -0.84 -2.02
CA ALA A 119 -3.42 -1.97 -1.45
C ALA A 119 -2.11 -2.27 -2.19
N HIS A 120 -2.07 -2.11 -3.51
CA HIS A 120 -0.87 -2.25 -4.34
C HIS A 120 0.22 -1.24 -3.91
N GLU A 121 -0.14 0.03 -3.79
CA GLU A 121 0.81 1.07 -3.36
C GLU A 121 1.27 0.85 -1.91
N MET A 122 0.41 0.27 -1.06
CA MET A 122 0.79 -0.12 0.29
C MET A 122 1.82 -1.26 0.32
N VAL A 123 1.84 -2.15 -0.68
CA VAL A 123 2.92 -3.16 -0.81
C VAL A 123 4.25 -2.48 -1.08
N HIS A 124 4.30 -1.49 -1.97
CA HIS A 124 5.51 -0.70 -2.20
C HIS A 124 5.97 0.03 -0.95
N LEU A 125 5.03 0.60 -0.19
CA LEU A 125 5.34 1.23 1.10
C LEU A 125 5.94 0.21 2.08
N TYR A 126 5.42 -1.01 2.13
CA TYR A 126 5.96 -2.09 2.95
C TYR A 126 7.38 -2.48 2.53
N GLN A 127 7.63 -2.60 1.23
CA GLN A 127 8.98 -2.87 0.71
C GLN A 127 9.97 -1.81 1.20
N MET A 128 9.61 -0.54 1.17
CA MET A 128 10.48 0.56 1.56
C MET A 128 10.62 0.72 3.08
N THR A 129 9.53 0.67 3.82
CA THR A 129 9.53 1.01 5.26
C THR A 129 9.85 -0.17 6.16
N VAL A 130 9.45 -1.37 5.79
CA VAL A 130 9.64 -2.59 6.60
C VAL A 130 10.81 -3.42 6.10
N LEU A 131 10.89 -3.68 4.81
CA LEU A 131 11.93 -4.53 4.22
C LEU A 131 13.20 -3.76 3.86
N LYS A 132 13.14 -2.43 3.75
CA LYS A 132 14.24 -1.61 3.25
C LYS A 132 14.74 -2.09 1.87
N ASP A 133 13.81 -2.50 1.03
CA ASP A 133 14.09 -2.89 -0.34
C ASP A 133 14.62 -1.67 -1.13
N PRO A 134 15.84 -1.70 -1.66
CA PRO A 134 16.44 -0.53 -2.29
C PRO A 134 15.76 -0.13 -3.60
N TYR A 135 15.05 -1.04 -4.25
CA TYR A 135 14.45 -0.80 -5.57
C TYR A 135 12.94 -0.58 -5.52
N SER A 136 12.23 -1.14 -4.56
CA SER A 136 10.76 -1.04 -4.42
C SER A 136 9.99 -1.26 -5.73
N ASN A 137 10.44 -2.21 -6.55
CA ASN A 137 9.83 -2.59 -7.81
C ASN A 137 8.97 -3.86 -7.68
N HIS A 138 8.43 -4.36 -8.79
CA HIS A 138 7.65 -5.60 -8.83
C HIS A 138 8.57 -6.83 -8.80
N ASN A 139 9.32 -7.00 -7.72
CA ASN A 139 10.24 -8.10 -7.48
C ASN A 139 9.61 -9.20 -6.61
N ALA A 140 10.42 -10.16 -6.14
CA ALA A 140 9.97 -11.26 -5.30
C ALA A 140 9.32 -10.78 -3.98
N ASN A 141 9.81 -9.71 -3.38
CA ASN A 141 9.22 -9.11 -2.17
C ASN A 141 7.81 -8.57 -2.42
N PHE A 142 7.59 -7.99 -3.59
CA PHE A 142 6.26 -7.53 -4.02
C PHE A 142 5.31 -8.71 -4.21
N TYR A 143 5.68 -9.70 -5.01
CA TYR A 143 4.82 -10.85 -5.31
C TYR A 143 4.61 -11.80 -4.14
N ALA A 144 5.40 -11.70 -3.08
CA ALA A 144 5.17 -12.44 -1.84
C ALA A 144 3.81 -12.12 -1.18
N PHE A 145 3.19 -10.98 -1.53
CA PHE A 145 1.87 -10.58 -1.04
C PHE A 145 0.69 -11.21 -1.80
N VAL A 146 0.93 -11.83 -2.96
CA VAL A 146 -0.16 -12.43 -3.77
C VAL A 146 -1.06 -13.37 -2.97
N PRO A 147 -0.55 -14.32 -2.16
CA PRO A 147 -1.43 -15.19 -1.36
C PRO A 147 -2.28 -14.42 -0.34
N LYS A 148 -1.74 -13.39 0.30
CA LYS A 148 -2.48 -12.55 1.25
C LYS A 148 -3.60 -11.79 0.58
N PHE A 149 -3.34 -11.20 -0.59
CA PHE A 149 -4.34 -10.50 -1.39
C PHE A 149 -5.45 -11.44 -1.82
N LYS A 150 -5.08 -12.60 -2.38
CA LYS A 150 -6.04 -13.63 -2.78
C LYS A 150 -6.93 -14.07 -1.60
N SER A 151 -6.36 -14.23 -0.42
CA SER A 151 -7.12 -14.59 0.79
C SER A 151 -8.14 -13.53 1.22
N ALA A 152 -7.99 -12.30 0.80
CA ALA A 152 -8.91 -11.19 1.02
C ALA A 152 -9.86 -10.94 -0.17
N GLY A 153 -9.75 -11.69 -1.25
CA GLY A 153 -10.54 -11.51 -2.46
C GLY A 153 -10.00 -10.41 -3.39
N LEU A 154 -8.77 -9.98 -3.19
CA LEU A 154 -8.10 -8.96 -3.98
C LEU A 154 -7.10 -9.56 -4.96
N ARG A 155 -6.88 -8.86 -6.07
CA ARG A 155 -5.81 -9.15 -7.01
C ARG A 155 -4.61 -8.23 -6.75
N LEU A 156 -3.41 -8.82 -6.86
CA LEU A 156 -2.15 -8.09 -6.90
C LEU A 156 -1.51 -8.37 -8.25
N TYR A 157 -1.54 -7.40 -9.14
CA TYR A 157 -0.96 -7.49 -10.48
C TYR A 157 -0.07 -6.27 -10.76
N ARG A 158 0.73 -6.39 -11.80
CA ARG A 158 1.69 -5.39 -12.25
C ARG A 158 1.05 -4.06 -12.66
#